data_c3118a8fc7b2d8d1f37397fa7d082030
#
_entry.id   c3118a8fc7b2d8d1f37397fa7d082030
#
_cell.length_a   1.000
_cell.length_b   1.000
_cell.length_c   1.000
_cell.angle_alpha   90.00
_cell.angle_beta   90.00
_cell.angle_gamma   90.00
#
_symmetry.space_group_name_H-M   'P 1'
#
loop_
_entity.id
_entity.type
_entity.pdbx_description
1 polymer ?
#
loop_
_entity_poly.entity_id
_entity_poly.type
_entity_poly.pdbx_seq_one_letter_code
_entity_poly.pdbx_strand_id
1 'polypeptide(L)'
;ANEIASHIVVEAARGSGHARPCVGRNQPARLRTRIGDKGMDYKGYNIAVHEFGHNVEEVISLYDIDYYTLAGIPNTGFTEASAFLFQERDLQLLGYKAKGEEAKGEEVLDMIWGMYEIMGVSLVDMAMWEWLYAHPKATAAQLREAVIAIAGDIWNKYYAPLLGEPNCPLLGIYSHMVGYALYLP
;
A
#
# COMPACT_ATOMS: atom_id res chain seq x y z
N ALA A 1 -11.24 7.60 -22.00
CA ALA A 1 -10.08 6.71 -21.87
C ALA A 1 -8.81 7.35 -22.46
N ASN A 2 -8.88 7.93 -23.68
CA ASN A 2 -7.68 8.56 -24.29
C ASN A 2 -7.23 9.84 -23.57
N GLU A 3 -8.11 10.54 -22.90
CA GLU A 3 -7.83 11.78 -22.20
C GLU A 3 -7.01 11.52 -20.92
N ILE A 4 -7.39 10.54 -20.12
CA ILE A 4 -6.64 10.14 -18.92
C ILE A 4 -5.23 9.66 -19.29
N ALA A 5 -5.11 8.80 -20.30
CA ALA A 5 -3.83 8.25 -20.72
C ALA A 5 -2.82 9.32 -21.17
N SER A 6 -3.29 10.46 -21.72
CA SER A 6 -2.41 11.56 -22.14
C SER A 6 -1.71 12.28 -20.98
N HIS A 7 -2.22 12.11 -19.76
CA HIS A 7 -1.67 12.70 -18.55
C HIS A 7 -0.75 11.75 -17.76
N ILE A 8 -0.49 10.54 -18.28
CA ILE A 8 0.35 9.55 -17.60
C ILE A 8 1.59 9.25 -18.44
N VAL A 9 2.76 9.32 -17.81
CA VAL A 9 4.05 9.02 -18.44
C VAL A 9 4.68 7.81 -17.77
N VAL A 10 5.13 6.85 -18.58
CA VAL A 10 5.88 5.69 -18.09
C VAL A 10 7.34 6.05 -17.98
N GLU A 11 7.90 5.94 -16.78
CA GLU A 11 9.33 6.16 -16.50
C GLU A 11 10.15 4.87 -16.67
N ALA A 12 11.47 5.03 -16.78
CA ALA A 12 12.40 3.91 -16.77
C ALA A 12 12.27 3.08 -15.47
N ALA A 13 12.32 1.76 -15.61
CA ALA A 13 12.24 0.84 -14.49
C ALA A 13 13.36 1.09 -13.46
N ARG A 14 12.99 1.00 -12.20
CA ARG A 14 13.92 1.05 -11.06
C ARG A 14 13.43 0.04 -10.03
N GLY A 15 14.27 -0.65 -9.35
CA GLY A 15 14.08 -1.69 -8.35
C GLY A 15 12.68 -1.97 -7.79
N SER A 16 11.85 -0.94 -7.53
CA SER A 16 10.45 -1.05 -7.06
C SER A 16 9.48 -0.34 -8.00
N GLY A 17 8.24 -0.81 -8.05
CA GLY A 17 7.12 -0.07 -8.63
C GLY A 17 6.83 1.21 -7.84
N HIS A 18 6.28 2.21 -8.50
CA HIS A 18 5.82 3.43 -7.86
C HIS A 18 4.98 4.29 -8.81
N ALA A 19 3.86 4.79 -8.31
CA ALA A 19 3.12 5.89 -8.91
C ALA A 19 3.57 7.20 -8.27
N ARG A 20 3.91 8.19 -9.10
CA ARG A 20 4.24 9.52 -8.61
C ARG A 20 3.15 10.48 -9.03
N PRO A 21 2.51 11.16 -8.07
CA PRO A 21 1.42 12.07 -8.36
C PRO A 21 1.87 13.25 -9.20
N CYS A 22 0.93 13.80 -9.96
CA CYS A 22 1.09 15.11 -10.56
C CYS A 22 0.87 16.19 -9.49
N VAL A 23 1.83 17.10 -9.37
CA VAL A 23 1.76 18.24 -8.44
C VAL A 23 0.75 19.31 -8.89
N GLY A 24 0.41 19.29 -10.19
CA GLY A 24 -0.53 20.23 -10.78
C GLY A 24 -0.88 19.84 -12.21
N ARG A 25 -1.93 20.45 -12.77
CA ARG A 25 -2.44 20.14 -14.12
C ARG A 25 -1.44 20.33 -15.27
N ASN A 26 -0.31 20.95 -15.01
CA ASN A 26 0.79 21.15 -15.98
C ASN A 26 1.85 20.06 -15.93
N GLN A 27 1.70 19.06 -15.07
CA GLN A 27 2.65 17.97 -14.92
C GLN A 27 1.94 16.62 -15.08
N PRO A 28 2.55 15.64 -15.75
CA PRO A 28 1.97 14.31 -15.86
C PRO A 28 2.13 13.51 -14.56
N ALA A 29 1.20 12.63 -14.28
CA ALA A 29 1.39 11.53 -13.37
C ALA A 29 2.42 10.56 -13.94
N ARG A 30 3.20 9.88 -13.10
CA ARG A 30 4.33 9.07 -13.54
C ARG A 30 4.23 7.66 -12.99
N LEU A 31 4.32 6.70 -13.89
CA LEU A 31 4.27 5.28 -13.61
C LEU A 31 5.65 4.67 -13.81
N ARG A 32 6.11 3.87 -12.88
CA ARG A 32 7.21 2.94 -13.09
C ARG A 32 6.88 1.58 -12.46
N THR A 33 7.50 0.54 -13.00
CA THR A 33 7.48 -0.79 -12.40
C THR A 33 8.88 -1.37 -12.35
N ARG A 34 9.02 -2.57 -11.83
CA ARG A 34 10.28 -3.31 -11.87
C ARG A 34 10.36 -4.13 -13.16
N ILE A 35 11.55 -4.17 -13.74
CA ILE A 35 11.89 -5.01 -14.87
C ILE A 35 13.22 -5.68 -14.53
N GLY A 36 13.25 -7.00 -14.57
CA GLY A 36 14.47 -7.80 -14.36
C GLY A 36 15.30 -7.92 -15.63
N ASP A 37 16.47 -8.56 -15.52
CA ASP A 37 17.40 -8.75 -16.64
C ASP A 37 16.79 -9.55 -17.81
N LYS A 38 15.78 -10.37 -17.54
CA LYS A 38 15.06 -11.18 -18.54
C LYS A 38 13.78 -10.51 -19.06
N GLY A 39 13.55 -9.25 -18.72
CA GLY A 39 12.33 -8.52 -19.04
C GLY A 39 11.35 -8.42 -17.86
N MET A 40 10.13 -8.00 -18.17
CA MET A 40 9.05 -7.88 -17.19
C MET A 40 8.46 -9.27 -16.90
N ASP A 41 8.51 -9.70 -15.65
CA ASP A 41 7.79 -10.88 -15.17
C ASP A 41 6.32 -10.54 -14.82
N TYR A 42 5.52 -11.55 -14.49
CA TYR A 42 4.12 -11.32 -14.10
C TYR A 42 4.01 -10.41 -12.88
N LYS A 43 4.90 -10.54 -11.90
CA LYS A 43 4.90 -9.67 -10.73
C LYS A 43 5.18 -8.21 -11.09
N GLY A 44 6.09 -7.96 -12.01
CA GLY A 44 6.36 -6.61 -12.53
C GLY A 44 5.15 -6.03 -13.27
N TYR A 45 4.44 -6.86 -14.04
CA TYR A 45 3.20 -6.49 -14.71
C TYR A 45 2.07 -6.20 -13.70
N ASN A 46 1.83 -7.08 -12.75
CA ASN A 46 0.80 -6.91 -11.72
C ASN A 46 1.02 -5.62 -10.89
N ILE A 47 2.28 -5.34 -10.52
CA ILE A 47 2.66 -4.07 -9.89
C ILE A 47 2.38 -2.88 -10.83
N ALA A 48 2.69 -2.99 -12.13
CA ALA A 48 2.41 -1.92 -13.08
C ALA A 48 0.93 -1.58 -13.17
N VAL A 49 0.05 -2.59 -13.11
CA VAL A 49 -1.41 -2.39 -13.11
C VAL A 49 -1.88 -1.70 -11.83
N HIS A 50 -1.32 -2.08 -10.68
CA HIS A 50 -1.57 -1.42 -9.40
C HIS A 50 -1.18 0.06 -9.45
N GLU A 51 0.06 0.36 -9.80
CA GLU A 51 0.57 1.73 -9.89
C GLU A 51 -0.18 2.57 -10.95
N PHE A 52 -0.64 1.93 -12.03
CA PHE A 52 -1.50 2.58 -13.01
C PHE A 52 -2.85 2.96 -12.41
N GLY A 53 -3.41 2.13 -11.51
CA GLY A 53 -4.62 2.45 -10.77
C GLY A 53 -4.49 3.73 -9.96
N HIS A 54 -3.37 3.91 -9.25
CA HIS A 54 -3.05 5.17 -8.57
C HIS A 54 -3.01 6.36 -9.54
N ASN A 55 -2.29 6.23 -10.67
CA ASN A 55 -2.19 7.32 -11.63
C ASN A 55 -3.55 7.69 -12.24
N VAL A 56 -4.43 6.74 -12.49
CA VAL A 56 -5.79 7.01 -12.98
C VAL A 56 -6.59 7.78 -11.94
N GLU A 57 -6.56 7.37 -10.69
CA GLU A 57 -7.22 8.06 -9.58
C GLU A 57 -6.71 9.50 -9.44
N GLU A 58 -5.39 9.69 -9.45
CA GLU A 58 -4.75 11.00 -9.36
C GLU A 58 -5.16 11.94 -10.49
N VAL A 59 -5.20 11.45 -11.73
CA VAL A 59 -5.62 12.25 -12.88
C VAL A 59 -7.09 12.65 -12.75
N ILE A 60 -7.98 11.72 -12.38
CA ILE A 60 -9.40 12.01 -12.14
C ILE A 60 -9.54 13.04 -11.02
N SER A 61 -8.87 12.84 -9.90
CA SER A 61 -8.90 13.72 -8.76
C SER A 61 -8.44 15.15 -9.11
N LEU A 62 -7.42 15.27 -9.96
CA LEU A 62 -6.86 16.56 -10.35
C LEU A 62 -7.67 17.29 -11.45
N TYR A 63 -8.22 16.55 -12.41
CA TYR A 63 -8.84 17.16 -13.59
C TYR A 63 -10.37 17.21 -13.54
N ASP A 64 -11.01 16.23 -12.87
CA ASP A 64 -12.46 16.10 -12.84
C ASP A 64 -13.09 16.61 -11.54
N ILE A 65 -12.28 16.93 -10.53
CA ILE A 65 -12.75 17.53 -9.28
C ILE A 65 -12.59 19.05 -9.35
N ASP A 66 -13.69 19.78 -9.39
CA ASP A 66 -13.70 21.24 -9.51
C ASP A 66 -13.25 21.98 -8.26
N TYR A 67 -13.37 21.34 -7.09
CA TYR A 67 -12.97 21.94 -5.83
C TYR A 67 -11.49 21.67 -5.55
N TYR A 68 -10.66 22.68 -5.67
CA TYR A 68 -9.22 22.59 -5.41
C TYR A 68 -8.88 21.96 -4.05
N THR A 69 -9.66 22.27 -3.02
CA THR A 69 -9.46 21.73 -1.66
C THR A 69 -9.80 20.24 -1.52
N LEU A 70 -10.48 19.65 -2.50
CA LEU A 70 -10.81 18.22 -2.53
C LEU A 70 -9.96 17.48 -3.57
N ALA A 71 -9.38 18.19 -4.53
CA ALA A 71 -8.51 17.59 -5.55
C ALA A 71 -7.22 17.07 -4.89
N GLY A 72 -6.92 15.79 -5.09
CA GLY A 72 -5.70 15.18 -4.55
C GLY A 72 -5.71 14.89 -3.05
N ILE A 73 -6.89 14.84 -2.41
CA ILE A 73 -7.03 14.62 -0.95
C ILE A 73 -7.65 13.26 -0.56
N PRO A 74 -7.89 12.27 -1.40
CA PRO A 74 -8.29 10.97 -0.87
C PRO A 74 -7.22 10.48 0.11
N ASN A 75 -7.67 9.87 1.21
CA ASN A 75 -6.72 9.25 2.13
C ASN A 75 -6.04 8.03 1.47
N THR A 76 -4.94 7.58 2.04
CA THR A 76 -4.17 6.44 1.51
C THR A 76 -5.02 5.20 1.32
N GLY A 77 -5.95 4.90 2.24
CA GLY A 77 -6.85 3.76 2.10
C GLY A 77 -7.72 3.81 0.86
N PHE A 78 -8.18 5.00 0.46
CA PHE A 78 -8.95 5.17 -0.78
C PHE A 78 -8.07 5.01 -2.02
N THR A 79 -6.89 5.61 -2.05
CA THR A 79 -5.98 5.51 -3.20
C THR A 79 -5.48 4.09 -3.41
N GLU A 80 -5.18 3.36 -2.31
CA GLU A 80 -4.85 1.93 -2.36
C GLU A 80 -6.03 1.09 -2.85
N ALA A 81 -7.24 1.33 -2.36
CA ALA A 81 -8.43 0.60 -2.82
C ALA A 81 -8.66 0.80 -4.32
N SER A 82 -8.44 2.01 -4.84
CA SER A 82 -8.49 2.29 -6.28
C SER A 82 -7.45 1.49 -7.06
N ALA A 83 -6.21 1.44 -6.57
CA ALA A 83 -5.14 0.68 -7.19
C ALA A 83 -5.42 -0.84 -7.19
N PHE A 84 -5.92 -1.39 -6.09
CA PHE A 84 -6.33 -2.80 -6.01
C PHE A 84 -7.48 -3.13 -6.94
N LEU A 85 -8.45 -2.24 -7.13
CA LEU A 85 -9.55 -2.43 -8.08
C LEU A 85 -9.05 -2.61 -9.53
N PHE A 86 -7.96 -1.94 -9.89
CA PHE A 86 -7.28 -2.15 -11.17
C PHE A 86 -6.50 -3.46 -11.17
N GLN A 87 -5.75 -3.73 -10.11
CA GLN A 87 -4.88 -4.89 -9.97
C GLN A 87 -5.66 -6.22 -10.04
N GLU A 88 -6.86 -6.29 -9.48
CA GLU A 88 -7.73 -7.46 -9.57
C GLU A 88 -8.14 -7.81 -11.01
N ARG A 89 -8.03 -6.87 -11.93
CA ARG A 89 -8.38 -7.04 -13.35
C ARG A 89 -7.18 -7.29 -14.25
N ASP A 90 -6.01 -7.48 -13.73
CA ASP A 90 -4.76 -7.58 -14.47
C ASP A 90 -4.78 -8.69 -15.53
N LEU A 91 -5.27 -9.88 -15.19
CA LEU A 91 -5.44 -11.00 -16.13
C LEU A 91 -6.48 -10.71 -17.21
N GLN A 92 -7.55 -9.97 -16.87
CA GLN A 92 -8.56 -9.57 -17.86
C GLN A 92 -7.97 -8.58 -18.88
N LEU A 93 -7.10 -7.69 -18.45
CA LEU A 93 -6.37 -6.78 -19.33
C LEU A 93 -5.45 -7.51 -20.32
N LEU A 94 -4.95 -8.69 -19.93
CA LEU A 94 -4.21 -9.60 -20.82
C LEU A 94 -5.10 -10.47 -21.72
N GLY A 95 -6.44 -10.31 -21.65
CA GLY A 95 -7.39 -11.05 -22.47
C GLY A 95 -7.83 -12.39 -21.88
N TYR A 96 -7.45 -12.70 -20.64
CA TYR A 96 -7.97 -13.89 -19.96
C TYR A 96 -9.41 -13.68 -19.51
N LYS A 97 -10.17 -14.77 -19.42
CA LYS A 97 -11.56 -14.72 -18.93
C LYS A 97 -11.58 -14.36 -17.45
N ALA A 98 -12.64 -13.67 -17.04
CA ALA A 98 -12.92 -13.45 -15.63
C ALA A 98 -13.00 -14.80 -14.88
N LYS A 99 -12.51 -14.83 -13.66
CA LYS A 99 -12.58 -16.01 -12.78
C LYS A 99 -14.03 -16.38 -12.48
N GLY A 100 -14.29 -17.68 -12.29
CA GLY A 100 -15.61 -18.19 -11.89
C GLY A 100 -15.95 -17.85 -10.41
N GLU A 101 -17.18 -18.18 -10.01
CA GLU A 101 -17.66 -17.90 -8.64
C GLU A 101 -16.82 -18.56 -7.54
N GLU A 102 -16.28 -19.77 -7.80
CA GLU A 102 -15.43 -20.48 -6.84
C GLU A 102 -14.12 -19.71 -6.57
N ALA A 103 -13.47 -19.19 -7.62
CA ALA A 103 -12.28 -18.37 -7.48
C ALA A 103 -12.54 -17.02 -6.81
N LYS A 104 -13.75 -16.48 -6.89
CA LYS A 104 -14.14 -15.29 -6.13
C LYS A 104 -14.18 -15.55 -4.62
N GLY A 105 -14.58 -16.76 -4.22
CA GLY A 105 -14.53 -17.16 -2.81
C GLY A 105 -13.12 -17.19 -2.25
N GLU A 106 -12.16 -17.70 -3.01
CA GLU A 106 -10.72 -17.68 -2.66
C GLU A 106 -10.19 -16.25 -2.58
N GLU A 107 -10.53 -15.38 -3.53
CA GLU A 107 -10.15 -13.96 -3.52
C GLU A 107 -10.67 -13.22 -2.27
N VAL A 108 -11.88 -13.51 -1.84
CA VAL A 108 -12.43 -12.93 -0.60
C VAL A 108 -11.66 -13.41 0.62
N LEU A 109 -11.28 -14.69 0.66
CA LEU A 109 -10.47 -15.24 1.76
C LEU A 109 -9.08 -14.63 1.78
N ASP A 110 -8.44 -14.46 0.62
CA ASP A 110 -7.13 -13.79 0.51
C ASP A 110 -7.20 -12.34 0.96
N MET A 111 -8.28 -11.64 0.60
CA MET A 111 -8.52 -10.27 1.06
C MET A 111 -8.68 -10.18 2.58
N ILE A 112 -9.47 -11.07 3.18
CA ILE A 112 -9.66 -11.14 4.63
C ILE A 112 -8.33 -11.45 5.32
N TRP A 113 -7.55 -12.37 4.76
CA TRP A 113 -6.22 -12.71 5.28
C TRP A 113 -5.26 -11.52 5.20
N GLY A 114 -5.20 -10.83 4.06
CA GLY A 114 -4.38 -9.62 3.90
C GLY A 114 -4.76 -8.51 4.88
N MET A 115 -6.06 -8.28 5.12
CA MET A 115 -6.52 -7.35 6.15
C MET A 115 -6.05 -7.76 7.55
N TYR A 116 -6.10 -9.05 7.85
CA TYR A 116 -5.65 -9.57 9.13
C TYR A 116 -4.13 -9.43 9.32
N GLU A 117 -3.34 -9.67 8.28
CA GLU A 117 -1.88 -9.47 8.31
C GLU A 117 -1.51 -8.00 8.56
N ILE A 118 -2.14 -7.06 7.85
CA ILE A 118 -1.85 -5.64 7.96
C ILE A 118 -2.36 -5.03 9.27
N MET A 119 -3.46 -5.54 9.81
CA MET A 119 -4.03 -5.07 11.07
C MET A 119 -2.99 -4.99 12.19
N GLY A 120 -2.14 -6.01 12.33
CA GLY A 120 -1.13 -6.04 13.36
C GLY A 120 -0.09 -4.94 13.23
N VAL A 121 0.32 -4.62 12.01
CA VAL A 121 1.24 -3.50 11.72
C VAL A 121 0.60 -2.17 12.09
N SER A 122 -0.65 -1.95 11.71
CA SER A 122 -1.40 -0.74 12.05
C SER A 122 -1.56 -0.56 13.56
N LEU A 123 -1.83 -1.64 14.29
CA LEU A 123 -1.92 -1.62 15.75
C LEU A 123 -0.57 -1.27 16.40
N VAL A 124 0.54 -1.77 15.87
CA VAL A 124 1.89 -1.39 16.34
C VAL A 124 2.12 0.10 16.10
N ASP A 125 1.84 0.60 14.91
CA ASP A 125 2.05 2.02 14.57
C ASP A 125 1.22 2.94 15.48
N MET A 126 -0.05 2.62 15.72
CA MET A 126 -0.91 3.37 16.64
C MET A 126 -0.36 3.37 18.07
N ALA A 127 0.01 2.19 18.59
CA ALA A 127 0.55 2.07 19.95
C ALA A 127 1.92 2.76 20.11
N MET A 128 2.75 2.79 19.05
CA MET A 128 3.99 3.56 19.04
C MET A 128 3.74 5.06 19.15
N TRP A 129 2.74 5.60 18.44
CA TRP A 129 2.36 7.00 18.56
C TRP A 129 1.87 7.33 19.96
N GLU A 130 1.00 6.51 20.56
CA GLU A 130 0.55 6.68 21.94
C GLU A 130 1.72 6.68 22.91
N TRP A 131 2.66 5.74 22.73
CA TRP A 131 3.86 5.66 23.54
C TRP A 131 4.74 6.91 23.41
N LEU A 132 4.95 7.42 22.20
CA LEU A 132 5.73 8.64 21.93
C LEU A 132 5.09 9.88 22.58
N TYR A 133 3.78 10.01 22.51
CA TYR A 133 3.08 11.11 23.19
C TYR A 133 3.25 11.04 24.71
N ALA A 134 3.26 9.86 25.28
CA ALA A 134 3.51 9.66 26.70
C ALA A 134 5.01 9.88 27.09
N HIS A 135 5.92 9.74 26.12
CA HIS A 135 7.38 9.81 26.35
C HIS A 135 8.07 10.82 25.39
N PRO A 136 7.74 12.11 25.44
CA PRO A 136 8.19 13.11 24.45
C PRO A 136 9.71 13.37 24.48
N LYS A 137 10.41 12.86 25.48
CA LYS A 137 11.88 12.98 25.63
C LYS A 137 12.60 11.64 25.45
N ALA A 138 11.92 10.64 24.91
CA ALA A 138 12.51 9.32 24.71
C ALA A 138 13.67 9.36 23.72
N THR A 139 14.69 8.57 24.01
CA THR A 139 15.79 8.33 23.08
C THR A 139 15.40 7.28 22.04
N ALA A 140 16.13 7.23 20.93
CA ALA A 140 15.92 6.21 19.90
C ALA A 140 16.08 4.77 20.46
N ALA A 141 16.96 4.55 21.42
CA ALA A 141 17.13 3.26 22.09
C ALA A 141 15.87 2.86 22.88
N GLN A 142 15.30 3.78 23.64
CA GLN A 142 14.06 3.55 24.39
C GLN A 142 12.87 3.29 23.45
N LEU A 143 12.78 4.04 22.34
CA LEU A 143 11.76 3.79 21.33
C LEU A 143 11.90 2.40 20.72
N ARG A 144 13.12 1.97 20.38
CA ARG A 144 13.38 0.63 19.85
C ARG A 144 12.91 -0.47 20.80
N GLU A 145 13.21 -0.34 22.09
CA GLU A 145 12.75 -1.30 23.11
C GLU A 145 11.22 -1.32 23.22
N ALA A 146 10.60 -0.14 23.22
CA ALA A 146 9.14 -0.02 23.24
C ALA A 146 8.49 -0.67 22.01
N VAL A 147 9.03 -0.46 20.82
CA VAL A 147 8.53 -1.08 19.57
C VAL A 147 8.58 -2.60 19.64
N ILE A 148 9.68 -3.16 20.13
CA ILE A 148 9.85 -4.60 20.28
C ILE A 148 8.80 -5.17 21.26
N ALA A 149 8.59 -4.49 22.39
CA ALA A 149 7.60 -4.90 23.38
C ALA A 149 6.17 -4.81 22.83
N ILE A 150 5.80 -3.67 22.23
CA ILE A 150 4.48 -3.45 21.61
C ILE A 150 4.21 -4.49 20.53
N ALA A 151 5.16 -4.73 19.63
CA ALA A 151 5.01 -5.72 18.56
C ALA A 151 4.81 -7.14 19.13
N GLY A 152 5.55 -7.51 20.17
CA GLY A 152 5.41 -8.79 20.87
C GLY A 152 4.04 -8.95 21.52
N ASP A 153 3.54 -7.92 22.20
CA ASP A 153 2.23 -7.92 22.85
C ASP A 153 1.08 -8.07 21.86
N ILE A 154 1.13 -7.30 20.75
CA ILE A 154 0.13 -7.38 19.68
C ILE A 154 0.19 -8.74 19.01
N TRP A 155 1.40 -9.25 18.75
CA TRP A 155 1.57 -10.60 18.21
C TRP A 155 0.96 -11.66 19.11
N ASN A 156 1.29 -11.62 20.41
CA ASN A 156 0.76 -12.59 21.39
C ASN A 156 -0.76 -12.56 21.48
N LYS A 157 -1.35 -11.41 21.34
CA LYS A 157 -2.80 -11.25 21.42
C LYS A 157 -3.53 -11.77 20.18
N TYR A 158 -3.02 -11.48 18.99
CA TYR A 158 -3.78 -11.70 17.76
C TYR A 158 -3.22 -12.81 16.87
N TYR A 159 -1.92 -13.05 16.85
CA TYR A 159 -1.28 -13.98 15.91
C TYR A 159 -0.81 -15.27 16.56
N ALA A 160 -0.22 -15.22 17.74
CA ALA A 160 0.27 -16.41 18.43
C ALA A 160 -0.82 -17.49 18.65
N PRO A 161 -2.08 -17.15 18.98
CA PRO A 161 -3.13 -18.15 19.12
C PRO A 161 -3.43 -18.95 17.84
N LEU A 162 -3.18 -18.37 16.67
CA LEU A 162 -3.41 -19.00 15.37
C LEU A 162 -2.14 -19.67 14.83
N LEU A 163 -0.98 -19.02 14.98
CA LEU A 163 0.27 -19.46 14.38
C LEU A 163 1.14 -20.31 15.29
N GLY A 164 0.85 -20.32 16.60
CA GLY A 164 1.53 -21.18 17.58
C GLY A 164 2.89 -20.67 18.07
N GLU A 165 3.36 -19.51 17.60
CA GLU A 165 4.67 -18.95 17.93
C GLU A 165 4.53 -17.67 18.78
N PRO A 166 4.69 -17.72 20.12
CA PRO A 166 4.58 -16.54 20.97
C PRO A 166 5.83 -15.65 20.94
N ASN A 167 5.65 -14.40 21.38
CA ASN A 167 6.72 -13.42 21.60
C ASN A 167 7.50 -13.03 20.32
N CYS A 168 6.87 -13.07 19.18
CA CYS A 168 7.48 -12.67 17.92
C CYS A 168 7.33 -11.14 17.71
N PRO A 169 8.43 -10.38 17.58
CA PRO A 169 8.37 -8.94 17.35
C PRO A 169 8.32 -8.55 15.85
N LEU A 170 7.98 -9.50 14.97
CA LEU A 170 8.04 -9.34 13.51
C LEU A 170 7.25 -8.14 13.00
N LEU A 171 6.10 -7.86 13.61
CA LEU A 171 5.26 -6.72 13.25
C LEU A 171 6.00 -5.38 13.36
N GLY A 172 6.96 -5.25 14.28
CA GLY A 172 7.78 -4.06 14.43
C GLY A 172 8.72 -3.78 13.25
N ILE A 173 9.10 -4.83 12.48
CA ILE A 173 9.96 -4.68 11.30
C ILE A 173 9.17 -4.04 10.14
N TYR A 174 7.88 -4.34 10.05
CA TYR A 174 6.99 -3.84 9.02
C TYR A 174 6.32 -2.51 9.40
N SER A 175 6.58 -1.98 10.60
CA SER A 175 6.04 -0.68 11.02
C SER A 175 6.45 0.42 10.04
N HIS A 176 5.48 1.19 9.59
CA HIS A 176 5.71 2.33 8.71
C HIS A 176 6.46 3.46 9.42
N MET A 177 6.25 3.61 10.71
CA MET A 177 6.94 4.63 11.52
C MET A 177 8.45 4.39 11.61
N VAL A 178 8.89 3.13 11.57
CA VAL A 178 10.33 2.81 11.60
C VAL A 178 11.01 3.24 10.30
N GLY A 179 10.34 3.08 9.17
CA GLY A 179 10.85 3.46 7.86
C GLY A 179 10.49 4.89 7.42
N TYR A 180 9.37 5.41 7.90
CA TYR A 180 8.82 6.69 7.45
C TYR A 180 7.98 7.35 8.55
N ALA A 181 8.62 8.12 9.42
CA ALA A 181 8.03 8.66 10.66
C ALA A 181 6.79 9.56 10.50
N LEU A 182 6.48 10.02 9.30
CA LEU A 182 5.30 10.85 9.01
C LEU A 182 4.14 10.05 8.39
N TYR A 183 4.34 8.75 8.16
CA TYR A 183 3.30 7.90 7.59
C TYR A 183 2.31 7.51 8.69
N LEU A 184 1.04 7.79 8.45
CA LEU A 184 -0.08 7.30 9.26
C LEU A 184 -0.86 6.33 8.37
N PRO A 185 -0.98 5.07 8.77
CA PRO A 185 -1.78 4.08 8.04
C PRO A 185 -3.27 4.43 8.05
#